data_763465cbfc53b613358069cd69cb93ce
#
_entry.id   763465cbfc53b613358069cd69cb93ce
#
_cell.length_a   1.000
_cell.length_b   1.000
_cell.length_c   1.000
_cell.angle_alpha   90.00
_cell.angle_beta   90.00
_cell.angle_gamma   90.00
#
_symmetry.space_group_name_H-M   'P 1'
#
loop_
_entity.id
_entity.type
_entity.pdbx_description
1 polymer ?
#
loop_
_entity_poly.entity_id
_entity_poly.type
_entity_poly.pdbx_seq_one_letter_code
_entity_poly.pdbx_strand_id
1 'polypeptide(L)'
;VEVFITSDKLDRGYMVIDFVLLDKVKELVDSFDHTYSLWQEESDELKTFIYKYNRRVAEIPVSPSAEGYALLFLYLIDKILQNTEHKNGEGNVRLSSVRVHETATGYAEAFREDLQLVNFNIHDIRFSEAIREEWKDDQWWEGIR
;
A
#
# COMPACT_ATOMS: atom_id res chain seq x y z
N VAL A 1 7.58 7.09 2.07
CA VAL A 1 6.14 7.01 2.39
C VAL A 1 5.93 7.35 3.84
N GLU A 2 5.01 8.26 4.13
CA GLU A 2 4.55 8.56 5.49
C GLU A 2 3.07 8.18 5.60
N VAL A 3 2.72 7.51 6.69
CA VAL A 3 1.36 7.02 6.94
C VAL A 3 0.81 7.70 8.19
N PHE A 4 -0.31 8.35 8.06
CA PHE A 4 -0.96 9.08 9.15
C PHE A 4 -2.21 8.33 9.60
N ILE A 5 -2.20 7.88 10.85
CA ILE A 5 -3.26 7.07 11.45
C ILE A 5 -3.89 7.84 12.59
N THR A 6 -5.19 7.77 12.71
CA THR A 6 -5.95 8.43 13.77
C THR A 6 -6.89 7.46 14.46
N SER A 7 -7.32 7.81 15.66
CA SER A 7 -8.23 7.04 16.49
C SER A 7 -9.11 7.99 17.32
N ASP A 8 -10.30 7.54 17.69
CA ASP A 8 -11.21 8.32 18.52
C ASP A 8 -10.79 8.33 20.00
N LYS A 9 -10.02 7.33 20.43
CA LYS A 9 -9.45 7.22 21.78
C LYS A 9 -8.16 6.43 21.74
N LEU A 10 -7.36 6.59 22.78
CA LEU A 10 -6.17 5.77 22.98
C LEU A 10 -6.57 4.37 23.48
N ASP A 11 -5.73 3.38 23.20
CA ASP A 11 -5.87 2.03 23.70
C ASP A 11 -5.48 1.93 25.19
N ARG A 12 -5.46 0.71 25.74
CA ARG A 12 -5.09 0.46 27.13
C ARG A 12 -3.62 0.81 27.45
N GLY A 13 -2.77 0.90 26.43
CA GLY A 13 -1.37 1.31 26.55
C GLY A 13 -1.15 2.79 26.27
N TYR A 14 -2.21 3.58 26.15
CA TYR A 14 -2.16 5.00 25.78
C TYR A 14 -1.62 5.23 24.37
N MET A 15 -1.81 4.27 23.45
CA MET A 15 -1.39 4.35 22.05
C MET A 15 -2.61 4.49 21.13
N VAL A 16 -2.39 5.05 19.96
CA VAL A 16 -3.37 5.02 18.85
C VAL A 16 -3.49 3.59 18.33
N ILE A 17 -2.36 2.92 18.13
CA ILE A 17 -2.24 1.54 17.67
C ILE A 17 -0.87 0.99 18.07
N ASP A 18 -0.79 -0.30 18.30
CA ASP A 18 0.49 -0.99 18.45
C ASP A 18 1.19 -1.11 17.09
N PHE A 19 2.43 -0.66 17.00
CA PHE A 19 3.22 -0.70 15.77
C PHE A 19 3.42 -2.10 15.20
N VAL A 20 3.38 -3.14 16.02
CA VAL A 20 3.45 -4.54 15.55
C VAL A 20 2.30 -4.85 14.58
N LEU A 21 1.14 -4.22 14.77
CA LEU A 21 0.00 -4.38 13.86
C LEU A 21 0.24 -3.75 12.48
N LEU A 22 1.28 -2.95 12.33
CA LEU A 22 1.66 -2.30 11.08
C LEU A 22 2.71 -3.09 10.28
N ASP A 23 3.11 -4.27 10.71
CA ASP A 23 4.10 -5.09 10.01
C ASP A 23 3.70 -5.39 8.55
N LYS A 24 2.41 -5.59 8.29
CA LYS A 24 1.91 -5.81 6.93
C LYS A 24 1.99 -4.55 6.08
N VAL A 25 1.82 -3.38 6.67
CA VAL A 25 2.00 -2.09 5.99
C VAL A 25 3.47 -1.94 5.57
N LYS A 26 4.40 -2.25 6.47
CA LYS A 26 5.82 -2.22 6.15
C LYS A 26 6.16 -3.21 5.02
N GLU A 27 5.68 -4.43 5.10
CA GLU A 27 5.91 -5.47 4.09
C GLU A 27 5.36 -5.06 2.72
N LEU A 28 4.19 -4.40 2.70
CA LEU A 28 3.63 -3.83 1.48
C LEU A 28 4.57 -2.76 0.88
N VAL A 29 5.00 -1.81 1.68
CA VAL A 29 5.88 -0.72 1.21
C VAL A 29 7.21 -1.29 0.71
N ASP A 30 7.80 -2.24 1.44
CA ASP A 30 9.05 -2.91 1.05
C ASP A 30 8.91 -3.66 -0.29
N SER A 31 7.71 -4.11 -0.63
CA SER A 31 7.43 -4.77 -1.91
C SER A 31 7.66 -3.85 -3.12
N PHE A 32 7.60 -2.54 -2.91
CA PHE A 32 7.86 -1.54 -3.95
C PHE A 32 9.32 -1.05 -3.97
N ASP A 33 10.13 -1.45 -2.99
CA ASP A 33 11.54 -1.08 -2.94
C ASP A 33 12.33 -1.84 -4.02
N HIS A 34 13.15 -1.12 -4.79
CA HIS A 34 13.89 -1.68 -5.93
C HIS A 34 13.00 -2.47 -6.91
N THR A 35 11.76 -2.03 -7.09
CA THR A 35 10.75 -2.66 -7.93
C THR A 35 10.40 -1.76 -9.10
N TYR A 36 10.25 -2.35 -10.28
CA TYR A 36 9.69 -1.62 -11.42
C TYR A 36 8.18 -1.55 -11.27
N SER A 37 7.64 -0.34 -11.18
CA SER A 37 6.20 -0.12 -11.14
C SER A 37 5.67 0.02 -12.56
N LEU A 38 4.96 -0.99 -13.02
CA LEU A 38 4.44 -1.07 -14.38
C LEU A 38 2.97 -0.67 -14.39
N TRP A 39 2.66 0.40 -15.13
CA TRP A 39 1.27 0.81 -15.30
C TRP A 39 0.52 -0.18 -16.18
N GLN A 40 -0.66 -0.58 -15.75
CA GLN A 40 -1.47 -1.58 -16.47
C GLN A 40 -1.89 -1.14 -17.87
N GLU A 41 -1.93 0.14 -18.15
CA GLU A 41 -2.30 0.71 -19.45
C GLU A 41 -1.15 0.81 -20.45
N GLU A 42 0.04 0.37 -20.07
CA GLU A 42 1.16 0.29 -21.00
C GLU A 42 0.90 -0.77 -22.09
N SER A 43 1.59 -0.63 -23.23
CA SER A 43 1.48 -1.59 -24.33
C SER A 43 1.95 -2.98 -23.91
N ASP A 44 1.38 -4.02 -24.52
CA ASP A 44 1.80 -5.40 -24.29
C ASP A 44 3.27 -5.63 -24.64
N GLU A 45 3.78 -4.94 -25.65
CA GLU A 45 5.19 -4.97 -26.03
C GLU A 45 6.08 -4.46 -24.91
N LEU A 46 5.76 -3.31 -24.31
CA LEU A 46 6.51 -2.76 -23.19
C LEU A 46 6.41 -3.67 -21.96
N LYS A 47 5.24 -4.18 -21.65
CA LYS A 47 5.06 -5.11 -20.52
C LYS A 47 5.93 -6.35 -20.67
N THR A 48 5.93 -6.96 -21.84
CA THR A 48 6.77 -8.12 -22.13
C THR A 48 8.25 -7.81 -21.94
N PHE A 49 8.70 -6.66 -22.42
CA PHE A 49 10.09 -6.20 -22.26
C PHE A 49 10.45 -6.01 -20.78
N ILE A 50 9.58 -5.35 -20.02
CA ILE A 50 9.83 -5.07 -18.59
C ILE A 50 9.93 -6.38 -17.80
N TYR A 51 9.01 -7.32 -17.99
CA TYR A 51 9.06 -8.62 -17.31
C TYR A 51 10.28 -9.45 -17.68
N LYS A 52 10.76 -9.31 -18.91
CA LYS A 52 11.94 -10.03 -19.38
C LYS A 52 13.22 -9.58 -18.66
N TYR A 53 13.35 -8.29 -18.39
CA TYR A 53 14.59 -7.70 -17.87
C TYR A 53 14.52 -7.30 -16.39
N ASN A 54 13.39 -7.49 -15.74
CA ASN A 54 13.22 -7.15 -14.32
C ASN A 54 12.57 -8.32 -13.57
N ARG A 55 13.19 -8.74 -12.49
CA ARG A 55 12.62 -9.79 -11.63
C ARG A 55 11.54 -9.24 -10.70
N ARG A 56 11.74 -8.01 -10.22
CA ARG A 56 10.82 -7.34 -9.30
C ARG A 56 9.96 -6.35 -10.06
N VAL A 57 8.72 -6.75 -10.32
CA VAL A 57 7.73 -5.94 -11.04
C VAL A 57 6.44 -5.91 -10.24
N ALA A 58 5.89 -4.72 -10.03
CA ALA A 58 4.54 -4.52 -9.55
C ALA A 58 3.71 -3.89 -10.68
N GLU A 59 2.74 -4.62 -11.19
CA GLU A 59 1.77 -4.11 -12.15
C GLU A 59 0.66 -3.41 -11.38
N ILE A 60 0.47 -2.11 -11.64
CA ILE A 60 -0.43 -1.25 -10.86
C ILE A 60 -1.47 -0.57 -11.74
N PRO A 61 -2.69 -0.33 -11.19
CA PRO A 61 -3.79 0.27 -11.93
C PRO A 61 -3.74 1.80 -12.02
N VAL A 62 -2.69 2.41 -11.52
CA VAL A 62 -2.48 3.87 -11.54
C VAL A 62 -1.16 4.19 -12.23
N SER A 63 -1.06 5.41 -12.76
CA SER A 63 0.22 5.90 -13.26
C SER A 63 1.25 5.95 -12.13
N PRO A 64 2.51 5.52 -12.34
CA PRO A 64 3.55 5.50 -11.31
C PRO A 64 4.12 6.91 -11.05
N SER A 65 3.26 7.84 -10.68
CA SER A 65 3.57 9.18 -10.19
C SER A 65 3.46 9.24 -8.66
N ALA A 66 3.97 10.28 -8.03
CA ALA A 66 3.82 10.46 -6.59
C ALA A 66 2.33 10.49 -6.18
N GLU A 67 1.49 11.14 -6.99
CA GLU A 67 0.04 11.21 -6.80
C GLU A 67 -0.63 9.83 -6.94
N GLY A 68 -0.27 9.10 -7.98
CA GLY A 68 -0.76 7.73 -8.20
C GLY A 68 -0.38 6.80 -7.06
N TYR A 69 0.86 6.86 -6.60
CA TYR A 69 1.32 6.09 -5.45
C TYR A 69 0.63 6.49 -4.16
N ALA A 70 0.42 7.79 -3.92
CA ALA A 70 -0.27 8.23 -2.71
C ALA A 70 -1.69 7.64 -2.64
N LEU A 71 -2.43 7.67 -3.75
CA LEU A 71 -3.76 7.07 -3.83
C LEU A 71 -3.72 5.54 -3.70
N LEU A 72 -2.77 4.89 -4.37
CA LEU A 72 -2.60 3.44 -4.31
C LEU A 72 -2.29 2.97 -2.88
N PHE A 73 -1.32 3.59 -2.22
CA PHE A 73 -0.96 3.25 -0.84
C PHE A 73 -2.08 3.60 0.14
N LEU A 74 -2.79 4.71 -0.05
CA LEU A 74 -3.97 5.04 0.76
C LEU A 74 -4.97 3.89 0.72
N TYR A 75 -5.32 3.42 -0.46
CA TYR A 75 -6.26 2.32 -0.65
C TYR A 75 -5.78 1.00 -0.04
N LEU A 76 -4.53 0.61 -0.33
CA LEU A 76 -3.97 -0.65 0.15
C LEU A 76 -3.80 -0.67 1.66
N ILE A 77 -3.30 0.41 2.25
CA ILE A 77 -3.09 0.51 3.70
C ILE A 77 -4.42 0.56 4.44
N ASP A 78 -5.41 1.25 3.89
CA ASP A 78 -6.77 1.23 4.45
C ASP A 78 -7.34 -0.19 4.50
N LYS A 79 -7.16 -0.97 3.43
CA LYS A 79 -7.54 -2.38 3.39
C LYS A 79 -6.82 -3.23 4.44
N ILE A 80 -5.53 -3.03 4.62
CA ILE A 80 -4.74 -3.71 5.65
C ILE A 80 -5.29 -3.39 7.04
N LEU A 81 -5.52 -2.11 7.34
CA LEU A 81 -6.06 -1.70 8.64
C LEU A 81 -7.46 -2.27 8.90
N GLN A 82 -8.33 -2.29 7.89
CA GLN A 82 -9.67 -2.88 8.00
C GLN A 82 -9.62 -4.39 8.27
N ASN A 83 -8.59 -5.09 7.80
CA ASN A 83 -8.39 -6.53 8.01
C ASN A 83 -7.53 -6.84 9.24
N THR A 84 -7.10 -5.83 10.00
CA THR A 84 -6.32 -5.98 11.23
C THR A 84 -7.25 -6.07 12.43
N GLU A 85 -7.03 -7.06 13.29
CA GLU A 85 -7.77 -7.18 14.55
C GLU A 85 -7.19 -6.25 15.62
N HIS A 86 -8.07 -5.45 16.21
CA HIS A 86 -7.73 -4.53 17.30
C HIS A 86 -8.30 -5.10 18.62
N LYS A 87 -7.41 -5.59 19.50
CA LYS A 87 -7.80 -6.31 20.74
C LYS A 87 -7.42 -5.58 22.03
N ASN A 88 -6.82 -4.40 21.92
CA ASN A 88 -6.31 -3.65 23.08
C ASN A 88 -7.17 -2.44 23.46
N GLY A 89 -8.43 -2.41 23.04
CA GLY A 89 -9.34 -1.32 23.32
C GLY A 89 -9.15 -0.09 22.44
N GLU A 90 -8.57 -0.27 21.27
CA GLU A 90 -8.41 0.77 20.26
C GLU A 90 -9.76 1.40 19.90
N GLY A 91 -9.74 2.69 19.61
CA GLY A 91 -10.96 3.46 19.38
C GLY A 91 -11.16 3.85 17.93
N ASN A 92 -11.69 2.95 17.07
CA ASN A 92 -11.96 3.23 15.67
C ASN A 92 -10.70 3.71 14.94
N VAL A 93 -9.67 2.90 14.94
CA VAL A 93 -8.39 3.17 14.26
C VAL A 93 -8.64 3.24 12.76
N ARG A 94 -8.19 4.32 12.13
CA ARG A 94 -8.38 4.55 10.71
C ARG A 94 -7.23 5.33 10.11
N LEU A 95 -7.02 5.11 8.83
CA LEU A 95 -6.07 5.87 8.03
C LEU A 95 -6.61 7.28 7.79
N SER A 96 -5.79 8.28 8.08
CA SER A 96 -6.10 9.69 7.84
C SER A 96 -5.59 10.14 6.47
N SER A 97 -4.32 9.89 6.20
CA SER A 97 -3.68 10.22 4.92
C SER A 97 -2.42 9.41 4.69
N VAL A 98 -1.95 9.41 3.46
CA VAL A 98 -0.66 8.86 3.05
C VAL A 98 0.08 9.90 2.23
N ARG A 99 1.33 10.13 2.57
CA ARG A 99 2.22 11.05 1.86
C ARG A 99 3.34 10.28 1.19
N VAL A 100 3.54 10.54 -0.10
CA VAL A 100 4.61 9.93 -0.89
C VAL A 100 5.58 11.02 -1.32
N HIS A 101 6.82 10.94 -0.86
CA HIS A 101 7.88 11.86 -1.22
C HIS A 101 8.52 11.46 -2.54
N GLU A 102 8.61 12.38 -3.46
CA GLU A 102 9.35 12.23 -4.70
C GLU A 102 10.78 12.75 -4.54
N THR A 103 10.92 13.85 -3.78
CA THR A 103 12.19 14.48 -3.45
C THR A 103 12.19 14.87 -1.97
N ALA A 104 13.31 15.40 -1.47
CA ALA A 104 13.40 15.89 -0.09
C ALA A 104 12.38 16.99 0.24
N THR A 105 11.93 17.75 -0.77
CA THR A 105 11.03 18.90 -0.59
C THR A 105 9.70 18.78 -1.34
N GLY A 106 9.57 17.77 -2.21
CA GLY A 106 8.37 17.54 -3.02
C GLY A 106 7.67 16.26 -2.65
N TYR A 107 6.36 16.32 -2.40
CA TYR A 107 5.55 15.14 -2.10
C TYR A 107 4.12 15.30 -2.62
N ALA A 108 3.44 14.19 -2.77
CA ALA A 108 1.99 14.12 -2.94
C ALA A 108 1.36 13.49 -1.69
N GLU A 109 0.18 13.94 -1.33
CA GLU A 109 -0.56 13.40 -0.18
C GLU A 109 -1.99 13.08 -0.61
N ALA A 110 -2.44 11.87 -0.29
CA ALA A 110 -3.81 11.44 -0.49
C ALA A 110 -4.50 11.34 0.89
N PHE A 111 -5.66 11.94 0.99
CA PHE A 111 -6.45 11.99 2.22
C PHE A 111 -7.55 10.94 2.18
N ARG A 112 -8.09 10.59 3.35
CA ARG A 112 -9.13 9.57 3.46
C ARG A 112 -10.31 9.80 2.51
N GLU A 113 -10.71 11.05 2.30
CA GLU A 113 -11.79 11.43 1.39
C GLU A 113 -11.49 11.04 -0.06
N ASP A 114 -10.23 10.94 -0.43
CA ASP A 114 -9.79 10.56 -1.79
C ASP A 114 -10.05 9.09 -2.11
N LEU A 115 -10.40 8.26 -1.12
CA LEU A 115 -10.82 6.88 -1.36
C LEU A 115 -12.00 6.79 -2.33
N GLN A 116 -12.84 7.81 -2.41
CA GLN A 116 -13.93 7.89 -3.40
C GLN A 116 -13.43 7.97 -4.85
N LEU A 117 -12.18 8.37 -5.07
CA LEU A 117 -11.56 8.43 -6.41
C LEU A 117 -11.05 7.08 -6.89
N VAL A 118 -10.98 6.10 -6.01
CA VAL A 118 -10.49 4.75 -6.34
C VAL A 118 -11.50 4.05 -7.25
N ASN A 119 -11.04 3.69 -8.45
CA ASN A 119 -11.83 2.98 -9.46
C ASN A 119 -11.22 1.62 -9.84
N PHE A 120 -10.42 1.05 -8.95
CA PHE A 120 -9.74 -0.23 -9.12
C PHE A 120 -9.93 -1.11 -7.88
N ASN A 121 -9.64 -2.40 -8.02
CA ASN A 121 -9.68 -3.37 -6.94
C ASN A 121 -8.27 -3.80 -6.54
N ILE A 122 -8.16 -4.30 -5.31
CA ILE A 122 -6.90 -4.85 -4.81
C ILE A 122 -6.37 -5.98 -5.70
N HIS A 123 -7.27 -6.78 -6.30
CA HIS A 123 -6.90 -7.89 -7.17
C HIS A 123 -6.46 -7.46 -8.57
N ASP A 124 -6.58 -6.18 -8.91
CA ASP A 124 -6.02 -5.63 -10.15
C ASP A 124 -4.51 -5.45 -10.06
N ILE A 125 -3.96 -5.42 -8.84
CA ILE A 125 -2.53 -5.26 -8.59
C ILE A 125 -1.85 -6.63 -8.65
N ARG A 126 -0.76 -6.72 -9.41
CA ARG A 126 0.00 -7.96 -9.59
C ARG A 126 1.44 -7.77 -9.17
N PHE A 127 1.88 -8.57 -8.22
CA PHE A 127 3.28 -8.63 -7.82
C PHE A 127 3.96 -9.84 -8.46
N SER A 128 5.17 -9.63 -9.00
CA SER A 128 5.98 -10.72 -9.53
C SER A 128 6.34 -11.72 -8.43
N GLU A 129 6.64 -12.95 -8.84
CA GLU A 129 7.01 -14.03 -7.94
C GLU A 129 8.19 -13.66 -7.03
N ALA A 130 9.20 -12.97 -7.57
CA ALA A 130 10.37 -12.55 -6.79
C ALA A 130 10.00 -11.63 -5.61
N ILE A 131 8.96 -10.80 -5.75
CA ILE A 131 8.45 -9.98 -4.65
C ILE A 131 7.69 -10.86 -3.65
N ARG A 132 6.80 -11.71 -4.13
CA ARG A 132 5.95 -12.56 -3.28
C ARG A 132 6.75 -13.53 -2.44
N GLU A 133 7.87 -14.05 -2.96
CA GLU A 133 8.77 -14.93 -2.22
C GLU A 133 9.43 -14.27 -1.00
N GLU A 134 9.50 -12.94 -0.97
CA GLU A 134 10.07 -12.20 0.16
C GLU A 134 9.06 -11.99 1.30
N TRP A 135 7.77 -12.20 1.04
CA TRP A 135 6.73 -12.07 2.07
C TRP A 135 6.85 -13.22 3.07
N LYS A 136 6.67 -12.90 4.36
CA LYS A 136 6.68 -13.90 5.43
C LYS A 136 5.56 -14.93 5.29
N ASP A 137 4.43 -14.47 4.74
CA ASP A 137 3.24 -15.25 4.49
C ASP A 137 2.53 -14.66 3.28
N ASP A 138 2.56 -15.35 2.15
CA ASP A 138 1.93 -14.88 0.90
C ASP A 138 0.39 -14.95 0.95
N GLN A 139 -0.16 -15.69 1.90
CA GLN A 139 -1.61 -15.80 2.08
C GLN A 139 -2.25 -14.49 2.53
N TRP A 140 -1.49 -13.59 3.14
CA TRP A 140 -2.04 -12.31 3.60
C TRP A 140 -2.60 -11.49 2.45
N TRP A 141 -1.95 -11.52 1.30
CA TRP A 141 -2.40 -10.79 0.11
C TRP A 141 -3.71 -11.36 -0.44
N GLU A 142 -3.80 -12.67 -0.54
CA GLU A 142 -5.00 -13.36 -1.02
C GLU A 142 -6.20 -13.18 -0.06
N GLY A 143 -5.93 -13.01 1.22
CA GLY A 143 -6.96 -12.85 2.26
C GLY A 143 -7.50 -11.43 2.42
N ILE A 144 -6.86 -10.43 1.86
CA ILE A 144 -7.32 -9.03 1.93
C ILE A 144 -8.55 -8.82 1.05
N ARG A 145 -9.55 -8.15 1.60
CA ARG A 145 -10.83 -7.89 0.91
C ARG A 145 -11.26 -6.43 1.03
#